data_430156cd13c32371aea0e3b023bff2a7
#
_entry.id   430156cd13c32371aea0e3b023bff2a7
#
_cell.length_a   1.000
_cell.length_b   1.000
_cell.length_c   1.000
_cell.angle_alpha   90.00
_cell.angle_beta   90.00
_cell.angle_gamma   90.00
#
_symmetry.space_group_name_H-M   'P 1'
#
loop_
_entity.id
_entity.type
_entity.pdbx_description
1 polymer ?
#
loop_
_entity_poly.entity_id
_entity_poly.type
_entity_poly.pdbx_seq_one_letter_code
_entity_poly.pdbx_strand_id
1 'polypeptide(L)'
;MPFRAPTALRWLAPALAVGLTLLPGCFTNKQHQGERLYVQHCSGCHGEQGEGLGRLIPPLEGSDYLAQHREQLPCIVRQGLRGPIVVNGVSYNQVMLGVQDTATHRHLSPAQITNLLNYIEGHWGNRPGPAGSRTIAGTDTQLRACDER
;
A
#
# COMPACT_ATOMS: atom_id res chain seq x y z
N MET A 1 -24.33 73.35 8.07
CA MET A 1 -23.62 72.59 9.11
C MET A 1 -23.33 71.20 8.51
N PRO A 2 -22.09 70.84 8.26
CA PRO A 2 -21.78 69.52 7.68
C PRO A 2 -21.59 68.47 8.76
N PHE A 3 -22.32 67.38 8.68
CA PHE A 3 -22.18 66.19 9.53
C PHE A 3 -20.85 65.50 9.27
N ARG A 4 -19.96 65.49 10.25
CA ARG A 4 -18.74 64.67 10.25
C ARG A 4 -19.12 63.24 10.70
N ALA A 5 -18.98 62.25 9.82
CA ALA A 5 -19.10 60.84 10.13
C ALA A 5 -17.90 60.40 11.03
N PRO A 6 -18.11 59.53 12.02
CA PRO A 6 -17.04 59.05 12.88
C PRO A 6 -16.12 58.07 12.16
N THR A 7 -14.81 58.33 12.27
CA THR A 7 -13.70 57.58 11.65
C THR A 7 -13.41 56.20 12.26
N ALA A 8 -14.32 55.64 13.10
CA ALA A 8 -14.05 54.42 13.86
C ALA A 8 -14.38 53.12 13.14
N LEU A 9 -14.95 53.15 11.91
CA LEU A 9 -15.40 51.92 11.19
C LEU A 9 -14.45 51.43 10.12
N ARG A 10 -13.23 51.96 10.02
CA ARG A 10 -12.27 51.58 8.94
C ARG A 10 -11.26 50.51 9.30
N TRP A 11 -11.23 49.99 10.55
CA TRP A 11 -10.20 49.07 11.01
C TRP A 11 -10.69 47.64 11.24
N LEU A 12 -11.98 47.31 10.95
CA LEU A 12 -12.53 45.98 11.17
C LEU A 12 -12.58 45.08 9.92
N ALA A 13 -12.21 45.59 8.74
CA ALA A 13 -12.31 44.87 7.51
C ALA A 13 -11.16 43.90 7.14
N PRO A 14 -9.91 43.99 7.65
CA PRO A 14 -8.86 43.03 7.25
C PRO A 14 -8.76 41.77 8.11
N ALA A 15 -9.50 41.64 9.22
CA ALA A 15 -9.36 40.50 10.13
C ALA A 15 -10.11 39.22 9.67
N LEU A 16 -11.03 39.31 8.71
CA LEU A 16 -11.84 38.20 8.26
C LEU A 16 -11.26 37.42 7.07
N ALA A 17 -10.21 37.94 6.40
CA ALA A 17 -9.64 37.36 5.20
C ALA A 17 -8.50 36.35 5.43
N VAL A 18 -7.98 36.22 6.66
CA VAL A 18 -6.81 35.37 6.97
C VAL A 18 -7.22 33.98 7.50
N GLY A 19 -8.51 33.76 7.82
CA GLY A 19 -8.97 32.53 8.46
C GLY A 19 -9.25 31.34 7.52
N LEU A 20 -9.14 31.51 6.19
CA LEU A 20 -9.65 30.47 5.24
C LEU A 20 -8.54 29.66 4.53
N THR A 21 -7.28 29.79 4.92
CA THR A 21 -6.18 29.12 4.20
C THR A 21 -5.50 27.96 4.95
N LEU A 22 -6.04 27.51 6.08
CA LEU A 22 -5.48 26.38 6.83
C LEU A 22 -6.48 25.20 6.89
N LEU A 23 -7.01 24.78 5.74
CA LEU A 23 -7.53 23.42 5.65
C LEU A 23 -6.32 22.50 5.44
N PRO A 24 -5.94 21.65 6.41
CA PRO A 24 -4.99 20.60 6.16
C PRO A 24 -5.62 19.71 5.10
N GLY A 25 -5.09 19.76 3.88
CA GLY A 25 -5.45 18.82 2.82
C GLY A 25 -5.25 17.42 3.38
N CYS A 26 -6.29 16.60 3.44
CA CYS A 26 -6.18 15.19 3.70
C CYS A 26 -5.38 14.55 2.54
N PHE A 27 -4.07 14.71 2.54
CA PHE A 27 -3.20 13.89 1.71
C PHE A 27 -3.26 12.47 2.26
N THR A 28 -4.11 11.64 1.68
CA THR A 28 -4.08 10.20 1.92
C THR A 28 -2.74 9.69 1.43
N ASN A 29 -1.79 9.55 2.35
CA ASN A 29 -0.46 9.06 2.03
C ASN A 29 -0.60 7.57 1.63
N LYS A 30 -0.40 7.27 0.35
CA LYS A 30 -0.48 5.91 -0.22
C LYS A 30 0.46 4.93 0.48
N GLN A 31 1.59 5.42 0.95
CA GLN A 31 2.58 4.63 1.68
C GLN A 31 2.01 4.14 3.02
N HIS A 32 1.30 4.98 3.76
CA HIS A 32 0.59 4.58 4.98
C HIS A 32 -0.55 3.58 4.71
N GLN A 33 -1.17 3.60 3.54
CA GLN A 33 -2.17 2.59 3.20
C GLN A 33 -1.52 1.22 2.98
N GLY A 34 -0.40 1.15 2.26
CA GLY A 34 0.35 -0.09 2.04
C GLY A 34 0.78 -0.74 3.36
N GLU A 35 1.35 0.05 4.27
CA GLU A 35 1.75 -0.38 5.61
C GLU A 35 0.55 -0.93 6.42
N ARG A 36 -0.57 -0.21 6.46
CA ARG A 36 -1.77 -0.69 7.17
C ARG A 36 -2.29 -2.01 6.61
N LEU A 37 -2.29 -2.14 5.27
CA LEU A 37 -2.70 -3.39 4.62
C LEU A 37 -1.74 -4.53 4.95
N TYR A 38 -0.44 -4.26 5.00
CA TYR A 38 0.56 -5.24 5.40
C TYR A 38 0.33 -5.72 6.84
N VAL A 39 0.20 -4.80 7.78
CA VAL A 39 -0.07 -5.13 9.19
C VAL A 39 -1.36 -5.93 9.34
N GLN A 40 -2.40 -5.55 8.60
CA GLN A 40 -3.71 -6.20 8.70
C GLN A 40 -3.75 -7.61 8.09
N HIS A 41 -3.01 -7.85 7.00
CA HIS A 41 -3.20 -9.06 6.19
C HIS A 41 -1.98 -9.96 6.08
N CYS A 42 -0.77 -9.44 6.34
CA CYS A 42 0.48 -10.16 6.05
C CYS A 42 1.33 -10.41 7.28
N SER A 43 1.43 -9.42 8.19
CA SER A 43 2.37 -9.47 9.31
C SER A 43 2.14 -10.63 10.26
N GLY A 44 0.89 -11.10 10.41
CA GLY A 44 0.56 -12.26 11.26
C GLY A 44 1.27 -13.55 10.85
N CYS A 45 1.65 -13.67 9.56
CA CYS A 45 2.41 -14.81 9.05
C CYS A 45 3.85 -14.43 8.71
N HIS A 46 4.06 -13.29 8.03
CA HIS A 46 5.38 -12.90 7.53
C HIS A 46 6.23 -12.09 8.51
N GLY A 47 5.70 -11.80 9.73
CA GLY A 47 6.37 -10.97 10.71
C GLY A 47 6.19 -9.47 10.46
N GLU A 48 6.46 -8.64 11.47
CA GLU A 48 6.32 -7.18 11.37
C GLU A 48 7.39 -6.55 10.48
N GLN A 49 8.57 -7.16 10.42
CA GLN A 49 9.69 -6.73 9.60
C GLN A 49 9.83 -7.57 8.32
N GLY A 50 8.85 -8.42 8.00
CA GLY A 50 8.93 -9.29 6.85
C GLY A 50 9.90 -10.46 6.99
N GLU A 51 10.28 -10.80 8.22
CA GLU A 51 11.30 -11.82 8.54
C GLU A 51 10.82 -13.26 8.32
N GLY A 52 9.50 -13.47 8.18
CA GLY A 52 8.91 -14.79 8.04
C GLY A 52 8.94 -15.61 9.33
N LEU A 53 8.75 -16.93 9.21
CA LEU A 53 8.73 -17.85 10.36
C LEU A 53 9.61 -19.08 10.08
N GLY A 54 10.91 -18.93 10.27
CA GLY A 54 11.88 -20.00 10.12
C GLY A 54 11.78 -20.70 8.76
N ARG A 55 11.55 -22.02 8.75
CA ARG A 55 11.37 -22.81 7.52
C ARG A 55 9.91 -23.03 7.13
N LEU A 56 8.97 -22.43 7.83
CA LEU A 56 7.54 -22.58 7.56
C LEU A 56 7.03 -21.48 6.62
N ILE A 57 7.37 -20.24 6.90
CA ILE A 57 6.88 -19.08 6.13
C ILE A 57 8.09 -18.30 5.63
N PRO A 58 8.21 -18.08 4.31
CA PRO A 58 9.34 -17.41 3.73
C PRO A 58 9.42 -15.93 4.17
N PRO A 59 10.63 -15.37 4.28
CA PRO A 59 10.80 -13.95 4.48
C PRO A 59 10.35 -13.16 3.25
N LEU A 60 9.84 -11.97 3.49
CA LEU A 60 9.65 -10.93 2.46
C LEU A 60 10.82 -9.97 2.45
N GLU A 61 11.50 -9.83 3.61
CA GLU A 61 12.75 -9.07 3.72
C GLU A 61 13.83 -9.66 2.81
N GLY A 62 14.43 -8.83 1.96
CA GLY A 62 15.52 -9.23 1.08
C GLY A 62 15.20 -10.42 0.18
N SER A 63 13.95 -10.65 -0.15
CA SER A 63 13.49 -11.84 -0.89
C SER A 63 13.85 -11.75 -2.38
N ASP A 64 14.66 -12.70 -2.85
CA ASP A 64 14.94 -12.89 -4.27
C ASP A 64 13.69 -13.30 -5.06
N TYR A 65 12.78 -14.03 -4.45
CA TYR A 65 11.50 -14.44 -5.04
C TYR A 65 10.62 -13.26 -5.44
N LEU A 66 10.55 -12.21 -4.63
CA LEU A 66 9.79 -11.00 -4.96
C LEU A 66 10.30 -10.34 -6.24
N ALA A 67 11.62 -10.27 -6.41
CA ALA A 67 12.23 -9.68 -7.60
C ALA A 67 12.02 -10.55 -8.84
N GLN A 68 12.19 -11.86 -8.72
CA GLN A 68 12.10 -12.82 -9.83
C GLN A 68 10.65 -13.02 -10.32
N HIS A 69 9.67 -12.92 -9.42
CA HIS A 69 8.25 -13.23 -9.73
C HIS A 69 7.35 -11.99 -9.67
N ARG A 70 7.95 -10.81 -9.85
CA ARG A 70 7.28 -9.52 -9.70
C ARG A 70 5.93 -9.44 -10.42
N GLU A 71 5.85 -9.95 -11.64
CA GLU A 71 4.63 -9.92 -12.45
C GLU A 71 3.50 -10.81 -11.90
N GLN A 72 3.86 -11.82 -11.12
CA GLN A 72 2.91 -12.76 -10.53
C GLN A 72 2.41 -12.32 -9.14
N LEU A 73 3.10 -11.39 -8.49
CA LEU A 73 2.78 -11.00 -7.11
C LEU A 73 1.33 -10.52 -6.92
N PRO A 74 0.69 -9.76 -7.83
CA PRO A 74 -0.71 -9.42 -7.69
C PRO A 74 -1.62 -10.65 -7.64
N CYS A 75 -1.35 -11.66 -8.47
CA CYS A 75 -2.07 -12.93 -8.46
C CYS A 75 -1.85 -13.70 -7.16
N ILE A 76 -0.60 -13.77 -6.70
CA ILE A 76 -0.24 -14.45 -5.44
C ILE A 76 -0.96 -13.82 -4.26
N VAL A 77 -0.96 -12.49 -4.18
CA VAL A 77 -1.69 -11.78 -3.12
C VAL A 77 -3.19 -12.06 -3.19
N ARG A 78 -3.77 -12.06 -4.39
CA ARG A 78 -5.21 -12.22 -4.58
C ARG A 78 -5.70 -13.65 -4.38
N GLN A 79 -4.97 -14.63 -4.92
CA GLN A 79 -5.41 -16.03 -4.99
C GLN A 79 -4.68 -16.93 -3.99
N GLY A 80 -3.56 -16.44 -3.45
CA GLY A 80 -2.66 -17.25 -2.63
C GLY A 80 -1.64 -18.01 -3.46
N LEU A 81 -0.87 -18.86 -2.78
CA LEU A 81 0.18 -19.65 -3.39
C LEU A 81 0.18 -21.07 -2.81
N ARG A 82 0.35 -22.06 -3.69
CA ARG A 82 0.41 -23.47 -3.32
C ARG A 82 1.57 -24.15 -4.04
N GLY A 83 2.10 -25.18 -3.39
CA GLY A 83 3.24 -25.94 -3.89
C GLY A 83 4.58 -25.40 -3.44
N PRO A 84 5.67 -26.12 -3.75
CA PRO A 84 7.00 -25.76 -3.30
C PRO A 84 7.53 -24.54 -4.03
N ILE A 85 8.16 -23.65 -3.27
CA ILE A 85 8.91 -22.47 -3.77
C ILE A 85 10.28 -22.45 -3.13
N VAL A 86 11.21 -21.73 -3.74
CA VAL A 86 12.52 -21.46 -3.17
C VAL A 86 12.65 -19.95 -2.96
N VAL A 87 13.01 -19.55 -1.75
CA VAL A 87 13.26 -18.14 -1.39
C VAL A 87 14.64 -18.08 -0.72
N ASN A 88 15.53 -17.26 -1.26
CA ASN A 88 16.91 -17.11 -0.77
C ASN A 88 17.63 -18.46 -0.58
N GLY A 89 17.42 -19.40 -1.51
CA GLY A 89 18.00 -20.75 -1.48
C GLY A 89 17.35 -21.73 -0.50
N VAL A 90 16.29 -21.34 0.23
CA VAL A 90 15.55 -22.20 1.15
C VAL A 90 14.22 -22.63 0.53
N SER A 91 13.90 -23.92 0.62
CA SER A 91 12.63 -24.48 0.12
C SER A 91 11.52 -24.31 1.14
N TYR A 92 10.37 -23.82 0.68
CA TYR A 92 9.13 -23.65 1.43
C TYR A 92 7.98 -24.36 0.69
N ASN A 93 7.06 -24.98 1.43
CA ASN A 93 5.89 -25.67 0.84
C ASN A 93 4.60 -25.43 1.65
N GLN A 94 4.55 -24.36 2.43
CA GLN A 94 3.34 -24.00 3.17
C GLN A 94 2.36 -23.27 2.26
N VAL A 95 1.07 -23.56 2.43
CA VAL A 95 0.02 -22.88 1.68
C VAL A 95 -0.11 -21.45 2.15
N MET A 96 0.01 -20.49 1.25
CA MET A 96 -0.39 -19.11 1.46
C MET A 96 -1.83 -18.91 0.96
N LEU A 97 -2.70 -18.41 1.82
CA LEU A 97 -4.07 -18.08 1.42
C LEU A 97 -4.12 -16.71 0.72
N GLY A 98 -5.03 -16.57 -0.23
CA GLY A 98 -5.29 -15.28 -0.88
C GLY A 98 -5.88 -14.27 0.11
N VAL A 99 -5.54 -13.01 -0.08
CA VAL A 99 -5.93 -11.92 0.84
C VAL A 99 -7.29 -11.36 0.47
N GLN A 100 -8.18 -11.29 1.46
CA GLN A 100 -9.50 -10.70 1.35
C GLN A 100 -9.66 -9.55 2.34
N ASP A 101 -10.46 -8.57 2.00
CA ASP A 101 -10.91 -7.53 2.92
C ASP A 101 -11.78 -8.18 4.01
N THR A 102 -11.40 -8.00 5.27
CA THR A 102 -12.04 -8.65 6.42
C THR A 102 -13.46 -8.14 6.68
N ALA A 103 -13.78 -6.92 6.28
CA ALA A 103 -15.09 -6.31 6.49
C ALA A 103 -16.09 -6.72 5.40
N THR A 104 -15.64 -6.85 4.17
CA THR A 104 -16.49 -7.11 3.00
C THR A 104 -16.42 -8.55 2.49
N HIS A 105 -15.46 -9.35 2.98
CA HIS A 105 -15.13 -10.69 2.49
C HIS A 105 -14.84 -10.75 0.99
N ARG A 106 -14.41 -9.62 0.42
CA ARG A 106 -14.03 -9.48 -0.99
C ARG A 106 -12.52 -9.40 -1.12
N HIS A 107 -12.01 -9.76 -2.27
CA HIS A 107 -10.60 -9.53 -2.57
C HIS A 107 -10.25 -8.04 -2.49
N LEU A 108 -9.00 -7.75 -2.13
CA LEU A 108 -8.48 -6.40 -2.16
C LEU A 108 -8.61 -5.83 -3.58
N SER A 109 -8.97 -4.55 -3.67
CA SER A 109 -9.04 -3.83 -4.95
C SER A 109 -7.65 -3.72 -5.60
N PRO A 110 -7.58 -3.49 -6.93
CA PRO A 110 -6.30 -3.26 -7.62
C PRO A 110 -5.48 -2.13 -6.98
N ALA A 111 -6.12 -1.06 -6.50
CA ALA A 111 -5.44 0.04 -5.81
C ALA A 111 -4.85 -0.39 -4.45
N GLN A 112 -5.57 -1.21 -3.69
CA GLN A 112 -5.08 -1.74 -2.42
C GLN A 112 -3.90 -2.69 -2.64
N ILE A 113 -4.00 -3.62 -3.60
CA ILE A 113 -2.90 -4.54 -3.95
C ILE A 113 -1.68 -3.75 -4.44
N THR A 114 -1.88 -2.72 -5.28
CA THR A 114 -0.79 -1.84 -5.73
C THR A 114 -0.07 -1.19 -4.56
N ASN A 115 -0.80 -0.59 -3.63
CA ASN A 115 -0.21 0.10 -2.48
C ASN A 115 0.48 -0.88 -1.51
N LEU A 116 -0.12 -2.05 -1.28
CA LEU A 116 0.48 -3.12 -0.49
C LEU A 116 1.81 -3.61 -1.09
N LEU A 117 1.82 -3.93 -2.39
CA LEU A 117 3.03 -4.41 -3.06
C LEU A 117 4.11 -3.33 -3.17
N ASN A 118 3.74 -2.07 -3.41
CA ASN A 118 4.71 -0.97 -3.37
C ASN A 118 5.33 -0.79 -1.98
N TYR A 119 4.55 -1.02 -0.91
CA TYR A 119 5.09 -1.02 0.44
C TYR A 119 6.11 -2.17 0.62
N ILE A 120 5.73 -3.40 0.31
CA ILE A 120 6.59 -4.59 0.46
C ILE A 120 7.88 -4.45 -0.40
N GLU A 121 7.73 -4.05 -1.67
CA GLU A 121 8.86 -3.90 -2.60
C GLU A 121 9.77 -2.71 -2.25
N GLY A 122 9.30 -1.74 -1.46
CA GLY A 122 10.08 -0.58 -1.03
C GLY A 122 10.70 -0.69 0.37
N HIS A 123 10.46 -1.80 1.09
CA HIS A 123 10.89 -1.97 2.47
C HIS A 123 11.90 -3.12 2.63
N TRP A 124 12.56 -3.15 3.78
CA TRP A 124 13.42 -4.23 4.27
C TRP A 124 14.51 -4.67 3.28
N GLY A 125 15.15 -3.73 2.61
CA GLY A 125 16.21 -4.03 1.64
C GLY A 125 15.70 -4.55 0.29
N ASN A 126 14.40 -4.72 0.13
CA ASN A 126 13.80 -5.00 -1.16
C ASN A 126 13.99 -3.79 -2.09
N ARG A 127 14.16 -4.06 -3.37
CA ARG A 127 14.30 -3.00 -4.37
C ARG A 127 13.11 -3.05 -5.32
N PRO A 128 12.47 -1.90 -5.61
CA PRO A 128 11.54 -1.83 -6.72
C PRO A 128 12.21 -2.41 -7.97
N GLY A 129 11.47 -3.23 -8.72
CA GLY A 129 12.00 -3.80 -9.96
C GLY A 129 12.43 -2.70 -10.96
N PRO A 130 13.06 -3.08 -12.08
CA PRO A 130 13.56 -2.14 -13.09
C PRO A 130 12.53 -1.13 -13.60
N ALA A 131 11.24 -1.48 -13.54
CA ALA A 131 10.12 -0.62 -13.90
C ALA A 131 9.72 0.39 -12.79
N GLY A 132 10.44 0.43 -11.65
CA GLY A 132 10.11 1.29 -10.52
C GLY A 132 8.85 0.85 -9.75
N SER A 133 8.16 1.78 -9.08
CA SER A 133 6.93 1.51 -8.34
C SER A 133 5.80 1.04 -9.26
N ARG A 134 4.93 0.17 -8.75
CA ARG A 134 3.75 -0.33 -9.47
C ARG A 134 2.73 0.78 -9.69
N THR A 135 2.03 0.70 -10.80
CA THR A 135 0.85 1.53 -11.09
C THR A 135 -0.43 0.73 -10.89
N ILE A 136 -1.53 1.41 -10.59
CA ILE A 136 -2.85 0.77 -10.43
C ILE A 136 -3.28 0.10 -11.74
N ALA A 137 -3.08 0.77 -12.88
CA ALA A 137 -3.42 0.22 -14.19
C ALA A 137 -2.62 -1.06 -14.52
N GLY A 138 -1.31 -1.06 -14.24
CA GLY A 138 -0.47 -2.25 -14.43
C GLY A 138 -0.90 -3.41 -13.53
N THR A 139 -1.19 -3.14 -12.25
CA THR A 139 -1.70 -4.16 -11.33
C THR A 139 -3.05 -4.71 -11.78
N ASP A 140 -3.98 -3.86 -12.23
CA ASP A 140 -5.29 -4.29 -12.73
C ASP A 140 -5.15 -5.20 -13.96
N THR A 141 -4.27 -4.86 -14.90
CA THR A 141 -3.96 -5.71 -16.05
C THR A 141 -3.44 -7.09 -15.64
N GLN A 142 -2.52 -7.14 -14.67
CA GLN A 142 -1.98 -8.41 -14.15
C GLN A 142 -3.06 -9.23 -13.45
N LEU A 143 -3.94 -8.60 -12.68
CA LEU A 143 -5.05 -9.28 -11.99
C LEU A 143 -6.07 -9.88 -12.97
N ARG A 144 -6.40 -9.19 -14.07
CA ARG A 144 -7.27 -9.75 -15.12
C ARG A 144 -6.66 -11.01 -15.75
N ALA A 145 -5.35 -10.97 -16.02
CA ALA A 145 -4.64 -12.13 -16.55
C ALA A 145 -4.60 -13.34 -15.58
N CYS A 146 -4.81 -13.12 -14.27
CA CYS A 146 -4.95 -14.21 -13.30
C CYS A 146 -6.33 -14.89 -13.40
N ASP A 147 -7.39 -14.10 -13.64
CA ASP A 147 -8.76 -14.61 -13.66
C ASP A 147 -9.07 -15.41 -14.93
N GLU A 148 -8.23 -15.28 -15.99
CA GLU A 148 -8.35 -15.98 -17.27
C GLU A 148 -7.61 -17.33 -17.30
N ARG A 149 -6.89 -17.71 -16.24
CA ARG A 149 -6.11 -18.95 -16.10
C ARG A 149 -6.80 -19.94 -15.19
#